data_6fa53a54df6602aadc966d9b67f23950
#
_entry.id   6fa53a54df6602aadc966d9b67f23950
#
_cell.length_a   1.000
_cell.length_b   1.000
_cell.length_c   1.000
_cell.angle_alpha   90.00
_cell.angle_beta   90.00
_cell.angle_gamma   90.00
#
_symmetry.space_group_name_H-M   'P 1'
#
loop_
_entity.id
_entity.type
_entity.pdbx_description
1 polymer ?
#
loop_
_entity_poly.entity_id
_entity_poly.type
_entity_poly.pdbx_seq_one_letter_code
_entity_poly.pdbx_strand_id
1 'polypeptide(L)'
;PMTRTVADAALLLSVLAGRDGNDPRQPADLTVPDYLAAIAESAEGLRVGVVTEGFGHENSEPGVDAAVRAAVDTLRGAGLSTAEVSIPWHLHGPKIWDVIATEGAAAQMVDTNGYGMNWQGLYDPELIEHYGNQWRAAPHEFSQTVQLVLLTAGYASGLGRNKHYAMARNLAVQLRQAYDDALDRFDVLVLPTLPLTATVIPGPDAPREEVLARGLEMLANTCPTDVTGHPACSVPAGLSDGRPVGMMIVGKHFDDSTVLRVAHAYERAVDGFPAPPGVSVSAGRS
;
A
#
# COMPACT_ATOMS: atom_id res chain seq x y z
N PRO A 1 -8.35 -2.95 -5.46
CA PRO A 1 -9.40 -2.18 -6.12
C PRO A 1 -9.62 -0.83 -5.43
N MET A 2 -10.13 0.18 -6.17
CA MET A 2 -10.58 1.46 -5.62
C MET A 2 -12.08 1.58 -5.85
N THR A 3 -12.84 1.70 -4.77
CA THR A 3 -14.30 1.69 -4.79
C THR A 3 -14.89 2.76 -3.88
N ARG A 4 -16.21 2.96 -3.96
CA ARG A 4 -16.91 3.92 -3.11
C ARG A 4 -17.34 3.33 -1.77
N THR A 5 -17.53 2.04 -1.71
CA THR A 5 -17.94 1.30 -0.52
C THR A 5 -17.04 0.11 -0.30
N VAL A 6 -16.98 -0.37 0.95
CA VAL A 6 -16.24 -1.60 1.25
C VAL A 6 -16.92 -2.82 0.62
N ALA A 7 -18.25 -2.81 0.51
CA ALA A 7 -18.99 -3.89 -0.15
C ALA A 7 -18.60 -4.01 -1.64
N ASP A 8 -18.46 -2.89 -2.37
CA ASP A 8 -17.98 -2.90 -3.75
C ASP A 8 -16.53 -3.41 -3.85
N ALA A 9 -15.68 -3.07 -2.86
CA ALA A 9 -14.30 -3.59 -2.80
C ALA A 9 -14.29 -5.11 -2.61
N ALA A 10 -15.11 -5.62 -1.71
CA ALA A 10 -15.26 -7.06 -1.46
C ALA A 10 -15.78 -7.80 -2.70
N LEU A 11 -16.81 -7.24 -3.36
CA LEU A 11 -17.37 -7.80 -4.59
C LEU A 11 -16.31 -7.84 -5.70
N LEU A 12 -15.60 -6.73 -5.92
CA LEU A 12 -14.59 -6.65 -6.96
C LEU A 12 -13.41 -7.60 -6.66
N LEU A 13 -12.99 -7.69 -5.39
CA LEU A 13 -11.93 -8.62 -4.99
C LEU A 13 -12.36 -10.08 -5.20
N SER A 14 -13.63 -10.42 -4.96
CA SER A 14 -14.17 -11.77 -5.24
C SER A 14 -14.07 -12.17 -6.70
N VAL A 15 -14.07 -11.19 -7.62
CA VAL A 15 -13.92 -11.43 -9.06
C VAL A 15 -12.44 -11.50 -9.47
N LEU A 16 -11.59 -10.68 -8.83
CA LEU A 16 -10.18 -10.54 -9.21
C LEU A 16 -9.26 -11.56 -8.53
N ALA A 17 -9.62 -11.99 -7.31
CA ALA A 17 -8.80 -12.91 -6.55
C ALA A 17 -8.91 -14.34 -7.10
N GLY A 18 -7.82 -15.08 -7.03
CA GLY A 18 -7.77 -16.46 -7.44
C GLY A 18 -6.53 -16.77 -8.26
N ARG A 19 -6.26 -18.05 -8.37
CA ARG A 19 -5.12 -18.56 -9.10
C ARG A 19 -5.50 -18.81 -10.56
N ASP A 20 -4.76 -18.22 -11.48
CA ASP A 20 -4.90 -18.46 -12.92
C ASP A 20 -3.81 -19.39 -13.49
N GLY A 21 -2.81 -19.76 -12.68
CA GLY A 21 -1.68 -20.60 -13.11
C GLY A 21 -0.57 -19.86 -13.84
N ASN A 22 -0.71 -18.57 -14.09
CA ASN A 22 0.25 -17.76 -14.85
C ASN A 22 1.21 -16.99 -13.94
N ASP A 23 0.77 -16.55 -12.74
CA ASP A 23 1.64 -15.87 -11.79
C ASP A 23 2.36 -16.88 -10.88
N PRO A 24 3.70 -16.99 -10.97
CA PRO A 24 4.48 -17.94 -10.18
C PRO A 24 4.53 -17.63 -8.68
N ARG A 25 4.09 -16.44 -8.28
CA ARG A 25 4.13 -15.97 -6.88
C ARG A 25 2.89 -16.42 -6.10
N GLN A 26 1.83 -16.86 -6.78
CA GLN A 26 0.61 -17.33 -6.12
C GLN A 26 0.83 -18.73 -5.52
N PRO A 27 0.47 -18.95 -4.23
CA PRO A 27 0.51 -20.28 -3.64
C PRO A 27 -0.34 -21.27 -4.41
N ALA A 28 0.12 -22.53 -4.49
CA ALA A 28 -0.58 -23.56 -5.26
C ALA A 28 -1.93 -23.95 -4.68
N ASP A 29 -2.09 -23.80 -3.37
CA ASP A 29 -3.27 -24.15 -2.55
C ASP A 29 -4.09 -22.92 -2.13
N LEU A 30 -3.92 -21.78 -2.82
CA LEU A 30 -4.68 -20.56 -2.54
C LEU A 30 -6.17 -20.81 -2.68
N THR A 31 -6.90 -20.61 -1.57
CA THR A 31 -8.36 -20.60 -1.53
C THR A 31 -8.87 -19.18 -1.38
N VAL A 32 -9.78 -18.77 -2.27
CA VAL A 32 -10.42 -17.44 -2.21
C VAL A 32 -11.63 -17.54 -1.29
N PRO A 33 -11.69 -16.72 -0.20
CA PRO A 33 -12.84 -16.68 0.67
C PRO A 33 -14.05 -16.00 0.00
N ASP A 34 -15.25 -16.20 0.58
CA ASP A 34 -16.41 -15.35 0.27
C ASP A 34 -16.27 -14.02 1.02
N TYR A 35 -15.70 -13.02 0.35
CA TYR A 35 -15.46 -11.70 0.95
C TYR A 35 -16.76 -10.97 1.29
N LEU A 36 -17.85 -11.18 0.53
CA LEU A 36 -19.14 -10.57 0.83
C LEU A 36 -19.77 -11.18 2.08
N ALA A 37 -19.66 -12.49 2.27
CA ALA A 37 -20.06 -13.14 3.53
C ALA A 37 -19.20 -12.65 4.71
N ALA A 38 -17.89 -12.54 4.51
CA ALA A 38 -16.96 -12.13 5.56
C ALA A 38 -17.22 -10.71 6.08
N ILE A 39 -17.54 -9.74 5.21
CA ILE A 39 -17.85 -8.37 5.66
C ILE A 39 -19.20 -8.26 6.38
N ALA A 40 -20.10 -9.24 6.20
CA ALA A 40 -21.38 -9.30 6.90
C ALA A 40 -21.25 -9.81 8.34
N GLU A 41 -20.14 -10.45 8.68
CA GLU A 41 -19.86 -10.90 10.04
C GLU A 41 -19.62 -9.73 11.00
N SER A 42 -19.86 -9.96 12.31
CA SER A 42 -19.56 -8.98 13.34
C SER A 42 -18.06 -8.77 13.48
N ALA A 43 -17.63 -7.52 13.53
CA ALA A 43 -16.25 -7.16 13.90
C ALA A 43 -16.08 -6.94 15.42
N GLU A 44 -17.14 -7.10 16.21
CA GLU A 44 -17.10 -6.92 17.67
C GLU A 44 -16.07 -7.85 18.32
N GLY A 45 -15.26 -7.31 19.21
CA GLY A 45 -14.21 -8.03 19.91
C GLY A 45 -12.92 -8.23 19.13
N LEU A 46 -12.86 -7.89 17.84
CA LEU A 46 -11.58 -7.90 17.09
C LEU A 46 -10.58 -6.93 17.72
N ARG A 47 -9.32 -7.37 17.76
CA ARG A 47 -8.21 -6.61 18.36
C ARG A 47 -7.50 -5.81 17.30
N VAL A 48 -7.45 -4.50 17.52
CA VAL A 48 -6.82 -3.52 16.62
C VAL A 48 -5.56 -2.97 17.27
N GLY A 49 -4.41 -3.19 16.67
CA GLY A 49 -3.14 -2.60 17.09
C GLY A 49 -2.91 -1.27 16.39
N VAL A 50 -2.77 -0.19 17.18
CA VAL A 50 -2.42 1.14 16.64
C VAL A 50 -0.90 1.25 16.59
N VAL A 51 -0.32 1.26 15.39
CA VAL A 51 1.15 1.28 15.20
C VAL A 51 1.69 2.66 15.54
N THR A 52 2.44 2.77 16.64
CA THR A 52 2.93 4.06 17.15
C THR A 52 3.90 4.74 16.20
N GLU A 53 4.74 3.98 15.51
CA GLU A 53 5.73 4.47 14.56
C GLU A 53 5.12 5.00 13.24
N GLY A 54 3.83 4.73 12.99
CA GLY A 54 3.10 5.29 11.85
C GLY A 54 2.69 6.75 12.03
N PHE A 55 2.89 7.32 13.22
CA PHE A 55 2.53 8.70 13.57
C PHE A 55 3.77 9.54 13.84
N GLY A 56 3.64 10.88 13.70
CA GLY A 56 4.69 11.82 14.11
C GLY A 56 5.99 11.73 13.30
N HIS A 57 5.92 11.36 12.02
CA HIS A 57 7.06 11.48 11.12
C HIS A 57 7.48 12.95 10.98
N GLU A 58 8.72 13.20 10.55
CA GLU A 58 9.25 14.56 10.35
C GLU A 58 8.33 15.43 9.47
N ASN A 59 7.67 14.81 8.49
CA ASN A 59 6.72 15.48 7.58
C ASN A 59 5.25 15.20 7.94
N SER A 60 4.94 14.64 9.12
CA SER A 60 3.55 14.42 9.53
C SER A 60 2.82 15.74 9.76
N GLU A 61 1.61 15.85 9.21
CA GLU A 61 0.67 16.90 9.54
C GLU A 61 -0.11 16.52 10.82
N PRO A 62 -0.10 17.35 11.89
CA PRO A 62 -0.81 17.01 13.13
C PRO A 62 -2.30 16.74 12.95
N GLY A 63 -2.93 17.37 11.95
CA GLY A 63 -4.34 17.15 11.61
C GLY A 63 -4.60 15.77 11.04
N VAL A 64 -3.62 15.18 10.32
CA VAL A 64 -3.70 13.79 9.82
C VAL A 64 -3.63 12.81 10.99
N ASP A 65 -2.66 12.98 11.87
CA ASP A 65 -2.51 12.13 13.06
C ASP A 65 -3.76 12.18 13.94
N ALA A 66 -4.31 13.38 14.16
CA ALA A 66 -5.53 13.57 14.94
C ALA A 66 -6.75 12.90 14.29
N ALA A 67 -6.93 13.02 12.98
CA ALA A 67 -8.04 12.40 12.26
C ALA A 67 -8.00 10.86 12.36
N VAL A 68 -6.81 10.26 12.20
CA VAL A 68 -6.68 8.79 12.31
C VAL A 68 -6.89 8.32 13.76
N ARG A 69 -6.42 9.07 14.76
CA ARG A 69 -6.72 8.74 16.17
C ARG A 69 -8.22 8.81 16.47
N ALA A 70 -8.95 9.81 15.92
CA ALA A 70 -10.40 9.88 16.02
C ALA A 70 -11.09 8.69 15.32
N ALA A 71 -10.57 8.24 14.19
CA ALA A 71 -11.06 7.04 13.51
C ALA A 71 -10.85 5.76 14.36
N VAL A 72 -9.73 5.66 15.07
CA VAL A 72 -9.48 4.58 16.06
C VAL A 72 -10.50 4.62 17.20
N ASP A 73 -10.85 5.83 17.70
CA ASP A 73 -11.89 5.96 18.73
C ASP A 73 -13.28 5.53 18.21
N THR A 74 -13.56 5.79 16.92
CA THR A 74 -14.77 5.29 16.25
C THR A 74 -14.80 3.78 16.20
N LEU A 75 -13.68 3.12 15.84
CA LEU A 75 -13.59 1.64 15.87
C LEU A 75 -13.85 1.09 17.27
N ARG A 76 -13.31 1.73 18.32
CA ARG A 76 -13.58 1.37 19.71
C ARG A 76 -15.05 1.51 20.07
N GLY A 77 -15.69 2.59 19.62
CA GLY A 77 -17.13 2.82 19.77
C GLY A 77 -17.99 1.78 19.04
N ALA A 78 -17.48 1.18 17.97
CA ALA A 78 -18.11 0.10 17.23
C ALA A 78 -17.88 -1.30 17.83
N GLY A 79 -17.26 -1.39 19.02
CA GLY A 79 -17.07 -2.65 19.76
C GLY A 79 -15.76 -3.38 19.50
N LEU A 80 -14.81 -2.77 18.75
CA LEU A 80 -13.47 -3.35 18.58
C LEU A 80 -12.57 -2.98 19.76
N SER A 81 -11.66 -3.89 20.13
CA SER A 81 -10.65 -3.64 21.16
C SER A 81 -9.42 -2.98 20.55
N THR A 82 -9.04 -1.80 21.00
CA THR A 82 -7.90 -1.06 20.45
C THR A 82 -6.78 -0.88 21.49
N ALA A 83 -5.52 -1.10 21.09
CA ALA A 83 -4.35 -0.82 21.91
C ALA A 83 -3.18 -0.36 21.06
N GLU A 84 -2.29 0.45 21.63
CA GLU A 84 -1.04 0.82 20.95
C GLU A 84 -0.10 -0.38 20.84
N VAL A 85 0.63 -0.43 19.74
CA VAL A 85 1.69 -1.41 19.48
C VAL A 85 2.89 -0.71 18.84
N SER A 86 4.07 -1.00 19.38
CA SER A 86 5.33 -0.51 18.82
C SER A 86 5.90 -1.56 17.85
N ILE A 87 6.26 -1.11 16.65
CA ILE A 87 6.95 -1.88 15.61
C ILE A 87 8.15 -1.03 15.14
N PRO A 88 9.26 -0.98 15.89
CA PRO A 88 10.39 -0.10 15.52
C PRO A 88 10.97 -0.35 14.12
N TRP A 89 10.82 -1.57 13.62
CA TRP A 89 11.21 -1.94 12.26
C TRP A 89 10.42 -1.18 11.17
N HIS A 90 9.23 -0.65 11.49
CA HIS A 90 8.44 0.18 10.57
C HIS A 90 9.26 1.35 10.02
N LEU A 91 10.04 2.03 10.88
CA LEU A 91 10.89 3.16 10.49
C LEU A 91 12.05 2.80 9.56
N HIS A 92 12.36 1.52 9.41
CA HIS A 92 13.36 1.02 8.46
C HIS A 92 12.73 0.66 7.11
N GLY A 93 11.41 0.52 7.04
CA GLY A 93 10.66 0.14 5.84
C GLY A 93 11.01 0.99 4.61
N PRO A 94 10.94 2.33 4.67
CA PRO A 94 11.28 3.19 3.54
C PRO A 94 12.70 2.98 3.01
N LYS A 95 13.69 2.79 3.88
CA LYS A 95 15.10 2.56 3.48
C LYS A 95 15.29 1.20 2.81
N ILE A 96 14.60 0.17 3.32
CA ILE A 96 14.62 -1.18 2.73
C ILE A 96 13.93 -1.15 1.38
N TRP A 97 12.76 -0.51 1.31
CA TRP A 97 11.97 -0.36 0.09
C TRP A 97 12.74 0.40 -0.99
N ASP A 98 13.38 1.51 -0.65
CA ASP A 98 14.13 2.35 -1.59
C ASP A 98 15.19 1.54 -2.35
N VAL A 99 15.96 0.71 -1.66
CA VAL A 99 16.97 -0.14 -2.29
C VAL A 99 16.32 -1.23 -3.17
N ILE A 100 15.26 -1.89 -2.67
CA ILE A 100 14.55 -2.94 -3.41
C ILE A 100 13.88 -2.35 -4.64
N ALA A 101 13.18 -1.22 -4.49
CA ALA A 101 12.49 -0.56 -5.59
C ALA A 101 13.49 -0.03 -6.63
N THR A 102 14.59 0.59 -6.19
CA THR A 102 15.57 1.20 -7.09
C THR A 102 16.30 0.15 -7.91
N GLU A 103 17.03 -0.77 -7.29
CA GLU A 103 17.79 -1.80 -8.02
C GLU A 103 16.87 -2.81 -8.72
N GLY A 104 15.74 -3.17 -8.06
CA GLY A 104 14.76 -4.09 -8.62
C GLY A 104 13.98 -3.50 -9.81
N ALA A 105 13.62 -2.23 -9.78
CA ALA A 105 12.94 -1.58 -10.90
C ALA A 105 13.83 -1.52 -12.15
N ALA A 106 15.12 -1.20 -12.00
CA ALA A 106 16.04 -1.20 -13.12
C ALA A 106 16.16 -2.60 -13.75
N ALA A 107 16.36 -3.62 -12.91
CA ALA A 107 16.44 -5.00 -13.38
C ALA A 107 15.15 -5.45 -14.08
N GLN A 108 13.99 -5.09 -13.54
CA GLN A 108 12.71 -5.52 -14.08
C GLN A 108 12.23 -4.68 -15.26
N MET A 109 12.27 -3.35 -15.16
CA MET A 109 11.74 -2.46 -16.20
C MET A 109 12.66 -2.33 -17.41
N VAL A 110 13.99 -2.34 -17.21
CA VAL A 110 14.98 -2.09 -18.27
C VAL A 110 15.64 -3.38 -18.72
N ASP A 111 16.29 -4.12 -17.81
CA ASP A 111 17.13 -5.26 -18.20
C ASP A 111 16.28 -6.43 -18.72
N THR A 112 15.07 -6.63 -18.18
CA THR A 112 14.18 -7.73 -18.55
C THR A 112 12.84 -7.29 -19.15
N ASN A 113 12.76 -6.02 -19.62
CA ASN A 113 11.62 -5.47 -20.34
C ASN A 113 10.26 -5.70 -19.65
N GLY A 114 10.19 -5.51 -18.32
CA GLY A 114 8.96 -5.55 -17.53
C GLY A 114 8.60 -6.92 -16.93
N TYR A 115 9.22 -8.01 -17.39
CA TYR A 115 8.84 -9.36 -16.97
C TYR A 115 9.68 -9.96 -15.83
N GLY A 116 10.92 -9.51 -15.66
CA GLY A 116 11.86 -10.18 -14.77
C GLY A 116 12.29 -11.54 -15.29
N MET A 117 12.94 -12.33 -14.42
CA MET A 117 13.34 -13.71 -14.73
C MET A 117 12.79 -14.64 -13.64
N ASN A 118 11.71 -15.35 -13.95
CA ASN A 118 11.04 -16.27 -13.05
C ASN A 118 11.29 -17.71 -13.52
N TRP A 119 11.37 -18.65 -12.59
CA TRP A 119 11.58 -20.06 -12.92
C TRP A 119 10.33 -20.74 -13.51
N GLN A 120 9.15 -20.14 -13.34
CA GLN A 120 7.87 -20.56 -13.92
C GLN A 120 6.95 -19.36 -14.11
N GLY A 121 5.85 -19.54 -14.82
CA GLY A 121 4.86 -18.53 -15.13
C GLY A 121 4.76 -18.26 -16.63
N LEU A 122 3.83 -17.40 -17.01
CA LEU A 122 3.63 -17.01 -18.41
C LEU A 122 4.62 -15.91 -18.80
N TYR A 123 5.24 -16.08 -19.97
CA TYR A 123 5.99 -15.02 -20.66
C TYR A 123 5.31 -14.71 -21.99
N ASP A 124 5.05 -13.43 -22.25
CA ASP A 124 4.53 -12.95 -23.53
C ASP A 124 5.69 -12.34 -24.35
N PRO A 125 6.24 -13.07 -25.34
CA PRO A 125 7.37 -12.58 -26.12
C PRO A 125 7.08 -11.32 -26.92
N GLU A 126 5.85 -11.17 -27.42
CA GLU A 126 5.47 -10.03 -28.25
C GLU A 126 5.39 -8.75 -27.38
N LEU A 127 4.82 -8.86 -26.17
CA LEU A 127 4.75 -7.76 -25.23
C LEU A 127 6.14 -7.36 -24.72
N ILE A 128 7.02 -8.33 -24.43
CA ILE A 128 8.41 -8.09 -24.04
C ILE A 128 9.16 -7.32 -25.12
N GLU A 129 9.03 -7.75 -26.37
CA GLU A 129 9.65 -7.08 -27.51
C GLU A 129 9.09 -5.68 -27.73
N HIS A 130 7.76 -5.56 -27.73
CA HIS A 130 7.09 -4.27 -27.88
C HIS A 130 7.52 -3.27 -26.82
N TYR A 131 7.42 -3.64 -25.54
CA TYR A 131 7.85 -2.79 -24.43
C TYR A 131 9.33 -2.40 -24.52
N GLY A 132 10.19 -3.38 -24.81
CA GLY A 132 11.62 -3.18 -24.98
C GLY A 132 11.96 -2.18 -26.10
N ASN A 133 11.24 -2.25 -27.23
CA ASN A 133 11.41 -1.32 -28.36
C ASN A 133 10.91 0.10 -27.99
N GLN A 134 9.76 0.22 -27.29
CA GLN A 134 9.19 1.51 -26.93
C GLN A 134 10.07 2.30 -25.96
N TRP A 135 10.49 1.70 -24.85
CA TRP A 135 11.29 2.46 -23.89
C TRP A 135 12.68 2.86 -24.42
N ARG A 136 13.27 2.06 -25.36
CA ARG A 136 14.53 2.42 -26.02
C ARG A 136 14.36 3.54 -27.03
N ALA A 137 13.22 3.59 -27.71
CA ALA A 137 12.92 4.65 -28.66
C ALA A 137 12.63 6.00 -27.97
N ALA A 138 12.00 5.97 -26.80
CA ALA A 138 11.56 7.19 -26.11
C ALA A 138 11.86 7.17 -24.58
N PRO A 139 13.12 7.00 -24.15
CA PRO A 139 13.46 6.91 -22.72
C PRO A 139 13.15 8.20 -21.95
N HIS A 140 13.00 9.33 -22.65
CA HIS A 140 12.65 10.62 -22.08
C HIS A 140 11.17 10.73 -21.68
N GLU A 141 10.31 9.82 -22.13
CA GLU A 141 8.90 9.74 -21.72
C GLU A 141 8.72 9.11 -20.35
N PHE A 142 9.72 8.45 -19.80
CA PHE A 142 9.68 8.06 -18.39
C PHE A 142 9.53 9.29 -17.50
N SER A 143 8.67 9.19 -16.48
CA SER A 143 8.53 10.26 -15.48
C SER A 143 9.86 10.59 -14.82
N GLN A 144 10.00 11.79 -14.28
CA GLN A 144 11.24 12.21 -13.62
C GLN A 144 11.61 11.31 -12.44
N THR A 145 10.62 10.78 -11.72
CA THR A 145 10.83 9.82 -10.63
C THR A 145 11.39 8.50 -11.14
N VAL A 146 10.84 7.96 -12.22
CA VAL A 146 11.38 6.73 -12.86
C VAL A 146 12.78 6.95 -13.39
N GLN A 147 13.04 8.10 -14.05
CA GLN A 147 14.40 8.43 -14.52
C GLN A 147 15.40 8.50 -13.36
N LEU A 148 15.03 9.10 -12.21
CA LEU A 148 15.86 9.12 -11.01
C LEU A 148 16.17 7.71 -10.51
N VAL A 149 15.14 6.87 -10.40
CA VAL A 149 15.27 5.46 -9.96
C VAL A 149 16.25 4.71 -10.87
N LEU A 150 16.09 4.80 -12.19
CA LEU A 150 16.94 4.10 -13.15
C LEU A 150 18.39 4.59 -13.13
N LEU A 151 18.62 5.90 -13.02
CA LEU A 151 19.96 6.47 -12.90
C LEU A 151 20.64 6.04 -11.59
N THR A 152 19.91 6.10 -10.48
CA THR A 152 20.42 5.68 -9.16
C THR A 152 20.75 4.19 -9.17
N ALA A 153 19.88 3.36 -9.75
CA ALA A 153 20.12 1.92 -9.88
C ALA A 153 21.38 1.62 -10.73
N GLY A 154 21.52 2.29 -11.87
CA GLY A 154 22.70 2.12 -12.73
C GLY A 154 24.00 2.45 -11.99
N TYR A 155 23.99 3.52 -11.18
CA TYR A 155 25.12 3.88 -10.34
C TYR A 155 25.38 2.85 -9.23
N ALA A 156 24.35 2.48 -8.46
CA ALA A 156 24.45 1.55 -7.34
C ALA A 156 24.87 0.14 -7.78
N SER A 157 24.30 -0.36 -8.87
CA SER A 157 24.64 -1.68 -9.42
C SER A 157 26.09 -1.73 -9.95
N GLY A 158 26.57 -0.63 -10.55
CA GLY A 158 27.96 -0.50 -10.99
C GLY A 158 28.96 -0.59 -9.84
N LEU A 159 28.64 0.00 -8.69
CA LEU A 159 29.48 -0.02 -7.50
C LEU A 159 29.32 -1.29 -6.68
N GLY A 160 28.08 -1.70 -6.41
CA GLY A 160 27.70 -2.73 -5.45
C GLY A 160 27.48 -4.12 -6.05
N ARG A 161 27.37 -4.26 -7.36
CA ARG A 161 27.07 -5.52 -8.05
C ARG A 161 25.85 -6.22 -7.46
N ASN A 162 24.76 -5.47 -7.24
CA ASN A 162 23.51 -5.92 -6.63
C ASN A 162 23.62 -6.42 -5.17
N LYS A 163 24.75 -6.17 -4.49
CA LYS A 163 24.93 -6.52 -3.07
C LYS A 163 23.90 -5.82 -2.19
N HIS A 164 23.60 -4.55 -2.48
CA HIS A 164 22.67 -3.77 -1.67
C HIS A 164 21.24 -4.31 -1.78
N TYR A 165 20.79 -4.72 -2.98
CA TYR A 165 19.53 -5.40 -3.17
C TYR A 165 19.43 -6.67 -2.31
N ALA A 166 20.46 -7.52 -2.35
CA ALA A 166 20.48 -8.75 -1.55
C ALA A 166 20.44 -8.45 -0.04
N MET A 167 21.16 -7.43 0.44
CA MET A 167 21.12 -7.00 1.84
C MET A 167 19.73 -6.50 2.22
N ALA A 168 19.09 -5.67 1.39
CA ALA A 168 17.76 -5.15 1.64
C ALA A 168 16.71 -6.27 1.67
N ARG A 169 16.81 -7.27 0.78
CA ARG A 169 15.94 -8.46 0.81
C ARG A 169 16.08 -9.27 2.10
N ASN A 170 17.30 -9.39 2.64
CA ASN A 170 17.52 -10.05 3.93
C ASN A 170 16.92 -9.25 5.10
N LEU A 171 17.00 -7.90 5.06
CA LEU A 171 16.36 -7.04 6.06
C LEU A 171 14.84 -7.05 5.95
N ALA A 172 14.29 -7.21 4.73
CA ALA A 172 12.86 -7.36 4.50
C ALA A 172 12.25 -8.54 5.27
N VAL A 173 13.00 -9.63 5.46
CA VAL A 173 12.56 -10.77 6.28
C VAL A 173 12.35 -10.35 7.74
N GLN A 174 13.24 -9.54 8.29
CA GLN A 174 13.14 -9.06 9.67
C GLN A 174 12.00 -8.05 9.84
N LEU A 175 11.81 -7.17 8.86
CA LEU A 175 10.67 -6.24 8.84
C LEU A 175 9.35 -7.02 8.81
N ARG A 176 9.25 -8.04 7.96
CA ARG A 176 8.08 -8.91 7.89
C ARG A 176 7.80 -9.60 9.22
N GLN A 177 8.84 -10.20 9.83
CA GLN A 177 8.69 -10.87 11.12
C GLN A 177 8.17 -9.92 12.21
N ALA A 178 8.62 -8.67 12.23
CA ALA A 178 8.15 -7.69 13.21
C ALA A 178 6.65 -7.37 13.05
N TYR A 179 6.13 -7.37 11.82
CA TYR A 179 4.70 -7.24 11.56
C TYR A 179 3.94 -8.52 11.93
N ASP A 180 4.45 -9.70 11.57
CA ASP A 180 3.87 -10.98 11.94
C ASP A 180 3.75 -11.11 13.46
N ASP A 181 4.80 -10.77 14.22
CA ASP A 181 4.80 -10.79 15.71
C ASP A 181 3.76 -9.84 16.31
N ALA A 182 3.50 -8.70 15.67
CA ALA A 182 2.45 -7.79 16.10
C ALA A 182 1.07 -8.37 15.78
N LEU A 183 0.89 -8.94 14.58
CA LEU A 183 -0.37 -9.55 14.13
C LEU A 183 -0.70 -10.86 14.86
N ASP A 184 0.24 -11.51 15.53
CA ASP A 184 -0.07 -12.61 16.45
C ASP A 184 -0.87 -12.14 17.67
N ARG A 185 -0.70 -10.90 18.08
CA ARG A 185 -1.39 -10.28 19.21
C ARG A 185 -2.65 -9.53 18.82
N PHE A 186 -2.71 -9.04 17.59
CA PHE A 186 -3.80 -8.26 17.02
C PHE A 186 -4.36 -8.93 15.77
N ASP A 187 -5.62 -8.66 15.48
CA ASP A 187 -6.28 -9.22 14.31
C ASP A 187 -6.04 -8.32 13.08
N VAL A 188 -5.87 -7.01 13.31
CA VAL A 188 -5.40 -6.02 12.33
C VAL A 188 -4.54 -4.95 13.00
N LEU A 189 -3.74 -4.25 12.19
CA LEU A 189 -2.99 -3.06 12.59
C LEU A 189 -3.56 -1.84 11.88
N VAL A 190 -3.52 -0.67 12.52
CA VAL A 190 -3.97 0.60 11.93
C VAL A 190 -2.94 1.70 12.14
N LEU A 191 -2.82 2.58 11.12
CA LEU A 191 -1.96 3.75 11.13
C LEU A 191 -2.45 4.73 10.04
N PRO A 192 -1.98 5.99 9.99
CA PRO A 192 -2.23 6.87 8.85
C PRO A 192 -1.73 6.22 7.55
N THR A 193 -2.54 6.25 6.48
CA THR A 193 -2.07 5.76 5.17
C THR A 193 -0.89 6.60 4.68
N LEU A 194 -1.03 7.91 4.77
CA LEU A 194 0.01 8.88 4.47
C LEU A 194 0.20 9.82 5.67
N PRO A 195 1.41 10.32 5.93
CA PRO A 195 1.66 11.24 7.04
C PRO A 195 1.14 12.66 6.77
N LEU A 196 0.70 12.95 5.55
CA LEU A 196 0.31 14.28 5.07
C LEU A 196 -0.94 14.19 4.19
N THR A 197 -1.60 15.30 3.99
CA THR A 197 -2.72 15.44 3.06
C THR A 197 -2.21 15.67 1.63
N ALA A 198 -3.14 15.70 0.65
CA ALA A 198 -2.77 15.96 -0.75
C ALA A 198 -2.00 17.29 -0.88
N THR A 199 -0.84 17.23 -1.48
CA THR A 199 0.04 18.38 -1.73
C THR A 199 -0.30 19.07 -3.03
N VAL A 200 0.21 20.30 -3.23
CA VAL A 200 0.01 21.03 -4.47
C VAL A 200 0.74 20.33 -5.61
N ILE A 201 0.04 20.13 -6.72
CA ILE A 201 0.62 19.55 -7.94
C ILE A 201 1.65 20.56 -8.50
N PRO A 202 2.91 20.16 -8.74
CA PRO A 202 3.91 21.02 -9.34
C PRO A 202 3.44 21.56 -10.69
N GLY A 203 3.72 22.83 -10.95
CA GLY A 203 3.42 23.43 -12.25
C GLY A 203 4.27 22.82 -13.40
N PRO A 204 3.92 23.09 -14.67
CA PRO A 204 4.65 22.52 -15.82
C PRO A 204 6.12 22.96 -15.86
N ASP A 205 6.43 24.13 -15.30
CA ASP A 205 7.79 24.70 -15.27
C ASP A 205 8.45 24.54 -13.89
N ALA A 206 7.91 23.69 -13.01
CA ALA A 206 8.46 23.46 -11.68
C ALA A 206 9.88 22.88 -11.77
N PRO A 207 10.79 23.27 -10.86
CA PRO A 207 12.10 22.66 -10.78
C PRO A 207 12.00 21.15 -10.57
N ARG A 208 12.95 20.40 -11.17
CA ARG A 208 12.96 18.92 -11.04
C ARG A 208 12.96 18.46 -9.58
N GLU A 209 13.67 19.17 -8.72
CA GLU A 209 13.77 18.88 -7.29
C GLU A 209 12.39 18.93 -6.62
N GLU A 210 11.53 19.88 -6.99
CA GLU A 210 10.17 20.00 -6.48
C GLU A 210 9.30 18.82 -6.95
N VAL A 211 9.37 18.49 -8.24
CA VAL A 211 8.61 17.34 -8.81
C VAL A 211 9.00 16.03 -8.11
N LEU A 212 10.30 15.82 -7.90
CA LEU A 212 10.81 14.62 -7.22
C LEU A 212 10.41 14.60 -5.74
N ALA A 213 10.50 15.73 -5.04
CA ALA A 213 10.08 15.83 -3.65
C ALA A 213 8.60 15.48 -3.49
N ARG A 214 7.71 16.07 -4.32
CA ARG A 214 6.27 15.77 -4.30
C ARG A 214 5.97 14.31 -4.63
N GLY A 215 6.73 13.70 -5.54
CA GLY A 215 6.55 12.30 -5.95
C GLY A 215 6.97 11.27 -4.89
N LEU A 216 7.80 11.64 -3.92
CA LEU A 216 8.43 10.71 -2.97
C LEU A 216 8.08 10.99 -1.49
N GLU A 217 7.49 12.13 -1.16
CA GLU A 217 7.24 12.54 0.24
C GLU A 217 6.21 11.71 1.00
N MET A 218 5.40 10.93 0.30
CA MET A 218 4.25 10.21 0.87
C MET A 218 4.55 8.76 1.29
N LEU A 219 5.75 8.24 1.07
CA LEU A 219 6.06 6.80 1.12
C LEU A 219 6.22 6.21 2.53
N ALA A 220 6.30 7.03 3.59
CA ALA A 220 6.74 6.61 4.92
C ALA A 220 5.97 5.42 5.49
N ASN A 221 4.63 5.40 5.37
CA ASN A 221 3.77 4.38 5.95
C ASN A 221 3.39 3.25 4.97
N THR A 222 3.46 3.48 3.66
CA THR A 222 3.10 2.47 2.65
C THR A 222 4.25 1.54 2.29
N CYS A 223 5.49 2.05 2.26
CA CYS A 223 6.67 1.25 1.96
C CYS A 223 6.83 -0.02 2.81
N PRO A 224 6.58 -0.01 4.13
CA PRO A 224 6.70 -1.22 4.93
C PRO A 224 5.79 -2.36 4.45
N THR A 225 4.54 -2.05 4.10
CA THR A 225 3.58 -3.07 3.63
C THR A 225 3.90 -3.57 2.22
N ASP A 226 4.43 -2.71 1.34
CA ASP A 226 4.95 -3.12 0.03
C ASP A 226 6.10 -4.13 0.16
N VAL A 227 6.97 -3.93 1.16
CA VAL A 227 8.11 -4.83 1.41
C VAL A 227 7.67 -6.14 2.05
N THR A 228 6.74 -6.08 3.01
CA THR A 228 6.31 -7.25 3.79
C THR A 228 5.26 -8.08 3.09
N GLY A 229 4.46 -7.47 2.20
CA GLY A 229 3.40 -8.13 1.44
C GLY A 229 2.13 -8.43 2.25
N HIS A 230 1.94 -7.79 3.39
CA HIS A 230 0.70 -7.90 4.16
C HIS A 230 -0.46 -7.24 3.40
N PRO A 231 -1.68 -7.85 3.40
CA PRO A 231 -2.84 -7.20 2.83
C PRO A 231 -3.18 -5.94 3.60
N ALA A 232 -3.48 -4.88 2.85
CA ALA A 232 -3.85 -3.60 3.43
C ALA A 232 -4.95 -2.91 2.63
N CYS A 233 -5.79 -2.15 3.31
CA CYS A 233 -6.70 -1.22 2.67
C CYS A 233 -6.64 0.16 3.33
N SER A 234 -6.97 1.18 2.58
CA SER A 234 -7.10 2.56 3.07
C SER A 234 -8.57 2.98 3.04
N VAL A 235 -9.05 3.49 4.16
CA VAL A 235 -10.41 4.03 4.28
C VAL A 235 -10.38 5.50 4.66
N PRO A 236 -11.38 6.33 4.25
CA PRO A 236 -11.46 7.72 4.65
C PRO A 236 -11.58 7.87 6.18
N ALA A 237 -10.64 8.56 6.81
CA ALA A 237 -10.60 8.78 8.26
C ALA A 237 -11.06 10.17 8.70
N GLY A 238 -11.59 10.96 7.77
CA GLY A 238 -12.01 12.35 8.00
C GLY A 238 -11.26 13.34 7.13
N LEU A 239 -11.20 14.59 7.59
CA LEU A 239 -10.57 15.69 6.88
C LEU A 239 -9.54 16.39 7.77
N SER A 240 -8.45 16.87 7.19
CA SER A 240 -7.52 17.83 7.77
C SER A 240 -7.47 19.05 6.86
N ASP A 241 -7.80 20.22 7.35
CA ASP A 241 -7.91 21.47 6.58
C ASP A 241 -8.74 21.33 5.28
N GLY A 242 -9.86 20.59 5.36
CA GLY A 242 -10.76 20.33 4.25
C GLY A 242 -10.26 19.29 3.23
N ARG A 243 -9.09 18.69 3.44
CA ARG A 243 -8.51 17.64 2.57
C ARG A 243 -8.70 16.26 3.19
N PRO A 244 -8.98 15.22 2.38
CA PRO A 244 -9.19 13.87 2.88
C PRO A 244 -7.95 13.28 3.56
N VAL A 245 -8.20 12.52 4.64
CA VAL A 245 -7.19 11.72 5.36
C VAL A 245 -7.56 10.25 5.23
N GLY A 246 -6.57 9.38 5.03
CA GLY A 246 -6.73 7.93 4.97
C GLY A 246 -6.20 7.24 6.23
N MET A 247 -6.96 6.26 6.74
CA MET A 247 -6.50 5.28 7.71
C MET A 247 -6.21 3.97 7.00
N MET A 248 -4.99 3.46 7.13
CA MET A 248 -4.60 2.15 6.62
C MET A 248 -4.91 1.08 7.66
N ILE A 249 -5.51 -0.02 7.19
CA ILE A 249 -5.81 -1.23 7.96
C ILE A 249 -4.98 -2.35 7.34
N VAL A 250 -4.12 -2.97 8.13
CA VAL A 250 -3.18 -4.03 7.70
C VAL A 250 -3.55 -5.33 8.39
N GLY A 251 -3.65 -6.43 7.65
CA GLY A 251 -4.00 -7.76 8.15
C GLY A 251 -2.88 -8.78 8.02
N LYS A 252 -3.15 -10.00 8.51
CA LYS A 252 -2.28 -11.16 8.31
C LYS A 252 -2.21 -11.53 6.84
N HIS A 253 -1.15 -12.19 6.44
CA HIS A 253 -1.03 -12.71 5.07
C HIS A 253 -2.25 -13.57 4.70
N PHE A 254 -2.85 -13.27 3.55
CA PHE A 254 -4.05 -13.93 3.01
C PHE A 254 -5.32 -13.76 3.84
N ASP A 255 -5.34 -12.87 4.84
CA ASP A 255 -6.53 -12.55 5.63
C ASP A 255 -7.15 -11.21 5.22
N ASP A 256 -7.32 -11.01 3.92
CA ASP A 256 -8.03 -9.86 3.34
C ASP A 256 -9.45 -9.75 3.88
N SER A 257 -10.06 -10.88 4.24
CA SER A 257 -11.40 -10.94 4.83
C SER A 257 -11.51 -10.15 6.13
N THR A 258 -10.54 -10.31 7.04
CA THR A 258 -10.53 -9.57 8.31
C THR A 258 -10.26 -8.09 8.08
N VAL A 259 -9.38 -7.74 7.14
CA VAL A 259 -9.12 -6.35 6.75
C VAL A 259 -10.41 -5.68 6.26
N LEU A 260 -11.11 -6.31 5.32
CA LEU A 260 -12.37 -5.80 4.77
C LEU A 260 -13.48 -5.75 5.82
N ARG A 261 -13.56 -6.73 6.72
CA ARG A 261 -14.55 -6.76 7.82
C ARG A 261 -14.37 -5.58 8.77
N VAL A 262 -13.13 -5.25 9.15
CA VAL A 262 -12.84 -4.08 9.99
C VAL A 262 -13.12 -2.78 9.23
N ALA A 263 -12.75 -2.70 7.96
CA ALA A 263 -13.05 -1.56 7.09
C ALA A 263 -14.57 -1.32 6.97
N HIS A 264 -15.37 -2.39 6.80
CA HIS A 264 -16.83 -2.30 6.70
C HIS A 264 -17.48 -1.92 8.05
N ALA A 265 -16.97 -2.44 9.16
CA ALA A 265 -17.44 -2.02 10.49
C ALA A 265 -17.20 -0.53 10.73
N TYR A 266 -16.04 -0.02 10.30
CA TYR A 266 -15.74 1.41 10.36
C TYR A 266 -16.66 2.23 9.45
N GLU A 267 -16.84 1.81 8.18
CA GLU A 267 -17.75 2.47 7.22
C GLU A 267 -19.16 2.62 7.80
N ARG A 268 -19.68 1.55 8.43
CA ARG A 268 -20.99 1.57 9.09
C ARG A 268 -21.02 2.49 10.31
N ALA A 269 -19.94 2.54 11.09
CA ALA A 269 -19.87 3.38 12.28
C ALA A 269 -19.86 4.87 11.98
N VAL A 270 -19.40 5.26 10.77
CA VAL A 270 -19.42 6.65 10.28
C VAL A 270 -20.60 6.97 9.37
N ASP A 271 -21.60 6.06 9.28
CA ASP A 271 -22.78 6.20 8.41
C ASP A 271 -22.45 6.35 6.91
N GLY A 272 -21.41 5.62 6.47
CA GLY A 272 -20.90 5.63 5.11
C GLY A 272 -19.85 6.70 4.82
N PHE A 273 -19.09 6.50 3.75
CA PHE A 273 -18.05 7.44 3.36
C PHE A 273 -18.64 8.60 2.55
N PRO A 274 -18.23 9.86 2.79
CA PRO A 274 -18.76 11.01 2.10
C PRO A 274 -18.45 10.96 0.60
N ALA A 275 -19.36 11.48 -0.21
CA ALA A 275 -19.11 11.67 -1.63
C ALA A 275 -18.01 12.73 -1.85
N PRO A 276 -17.14 12.57 -2.87
CA PRO A 276 -16.23 13.63 -3.26
C PRO A 276 -16.99 14.91 -3.60
N PRO A 277 -16.47 16.10 -3.25
CA PRO A 277 -17.11 17.36 -3.61
C PRO A 277 -17.37 17.44 -5.13
N GLY A 278 -18.56 17.88 -5.52
CA GLY A 278 -18.94 18.03 -6.94
C GLY A 278 -19.41 16.75 -7.64
N VAL A 279 -19.43 15.61 -6.97
CA VAL A 279 -20.01 14.36 -7.49
C VAL A 279 -21.42 14.21 -6.94
N SER A 280 -22.45 14.42 -7.77
CA SER A 280 -23.82 14.05 -7.41
C SER A 280 -23.94 12.53 -7.44
N VAL A 281 -24.13 11.91 -6.28
CA VAL A 281 -24.50 10.50 -6.20
C VAL A 281 -25.98 10.42 -6.52
N SER A 282 -26.35 9.96 -7.73
CA SER A 282 -27.72 9.53 -7.97
C SER A 282 -27.99 8.38 -7.00
N ALA A 283 -28.93 8.57 -6.06
CA ALA A 283 -29.39 7.50 -5.20
C ALA A 283 -29.91 6.38 -6.10
N GLY A 284 -29.09 5.36 -6.30
CA GLY A 284 -29.51 4.11 -6.92
C GLY A 284 -30.62 3.55 -6.03
N ARG A 285 -31.80 3.46 -6.57
CA ARG A 285 -32.92 2.81 -5.91
C ARG A 285 -32.54 1.37 -5.63
N SER A 286 -32.59 1.00 -4.35
CA SER A 286 -32.55 -0.36 -3.84
C SER A 286 -33.46 -1.33 -4.59
#